data_fd61e65ed76f1a93fc308d744f85338c
#
_entry.id   fd61e65ed76f1a93fc308d744f85338c
#
_cell.length_a   1.000
_cell.length_b   1.000
_cell.length_c   1.000
_cell.angle_alpha   90.00
_cell.angle_beta   90.00
_cell.angle_gamma   90.00
#
_symmetry.space_group_name_H-M   'P 1'
#
loop_
_entity.id
_entity.type
_entity.pdbx_description
1 polymer ?
#
loop_
_entity_poly.entity_id
_entity_poly.type
_entity_poly.pdbx_seq_one_letter_code
_entity_poly.pdbx_strand_id
1 'polypeptide(L)'
;MSVFLKDLDKVYGYEDLLYRIDHSSAYKPCFQTSDLYDFFTNLLVGLVSDSPLVLLDADLNFSELSGLNVREINIEKPVVKKQYASLEDLVKAVQTSLSEITIFTSGTTGQPKQVRHTIQTLTRSVRIGTGYQGQVWGFAYNPTHMAGLQVFFQAFENLNTLVNIFNRSRSEVNAVLKSAGITHLSATPTFYRLLLPVEEVFEKVQRVTLGGEKSDQKLYDFIRQLFPCARINNVYASTEAGSLFAARGENFQIPENFSDKFRVEDSELLIHKSLLGESESFQYSGEYYRTGDLIEWVDESKGIFRFKSRKNELINIGGYKVNPEEVEDVLLQIEGVQQAVVYGKPNSVLGNVLCAELKVLSGMELTELQIRQYLQGKLQDFKIPRRIKFVEQFLLTRTGKIKR
;
A
#
# COMPACT_ATOMS: atom_id res chain seq x y z
N MET A 1 25.55 -12.41 14.19
CA MET A 1 24.71 -11.18 14.37
C MET A 1 23.48 -11.30 13.49
N SER A 2 22.30 -11.17 14.07
CA SER A 2 21.07 -11.13 13.30
C SER A 2 20.94 -9.75 12.63
N VAL A 3 20.69 -9.75 11.32
CA VAL A 3 20.57 -8.51 10.52
C VAL A 3 19.17 -7.95 10.65
N PHE A 4 19.07 -6.68 11.02
CA PHE A 4 17.81 -5.94 11.06
C PHE A 4 17.46 -5.34 9.69
N LEU A 5 18.36 -4.53 9.12
CA LEU A 5 18.12 -3.79 7.90
C LEU A 5 19.33 -3.84 6.96
N LYS A 6 19.08 -4.11 5.69
CA LYS A 6 20.01 -3.88 4.58
C LYS A 6 19.50 -2.72 3.72
N ASP A 7 20.30 -1.68 3.57
CA ASP A 7 19.98 -0.51 2.75
C ASP A 7 21.19 -0.10 1.92
N LEU A 8 21.16 -0.38 0.63
CA LEU A 8 22.31 -0.29 -0.28
C LEU A 8 23.51 -1.09 0.28
N ASP A 9 24.64 -0.42 0.45
CA ASP A 9 25.88 -1.01 0.98
C ASP A 9 25.92 -1.04 2.52
N LYS A 10 24.89 -0.50 3.18
CA LYS A 10 24.79 -0.46 4.65
C LYS A 10 24.05 -1.67 5.18
N VAL A 11 24.59 -2.26 6.23
CA VAL A 11 23.97 -3.36 6.97
C VAL A 11 23.92 -3.00 8.44
N TYR A 12 22.74 -3.05 9.02
CA TYR A 12 22.49 -2.75 10.42
C TYR A 12 22.02 -4.03 11.14
N GLY A 13 22.71 -4.38 12.24
CA GLY A 13 22.32 -5.50 13.08
C GLY A 13 21.22 -5.14 14.08
N TYR A 14 20.56 -6.15 14.64
CA TYR A 14 19.62 -5.96 15.74
C TYR A 14 20.34 -5.48 17.03
N GLU A 15 21.59 -5.88 17.24
CA GLU A 15 22.42 -5.39 18.35
C GLU A 15 22.73 -3.90 18.21
N ASP A 16 23.03 -3.44 16.98
CA ASP A 16 23.23 -2.01 16.70
C ASP A 16 21.95 -1.21 16.95
N LEU A 17 20.80 -1.78 16.56
CA LEU A 17 19.48 -1.16 16.80
C LEU A 17 19.20 -1.03 18.29
N LEU A 18 19.38 -2.11 19.06
CA LEU A 18 19.18 -2.12 20.51
C LEU A 18 20.08 -1.12 21.21
N TYR A 19 21.39 -1.14 20.86
CA TYR A 19 22.36 -0.19 21.38
C TYR A 19 21.94 1.27 21.11
N ARG A 20 21.51 1.55 19.87
CA ARG A 20 21.09 2.90 19.49
C ARG A 20 19.83 3.35 20.24
N ILE A 21 18.85 2.47 20.44
CA ILE A 21 17.65 2.77 21.22
C ILE A 21 17.99 3.03 22.68
N ASP A 22 18.80 2.19 23.32
CA ASP A 22 19.20 2.33 24.72
C ASP A 22 20.02 3.60 24.99
N HIS A 23 20.79 4.07 24.01
CA HIS A 23 21.62 5.25 24.10
C HIS A 23 20.96 6.53 23.55
N SER A 24 19.75 6.44 23.00
CA SER A 24 19.00 7.61 22.57
C SER A 24 18.60 8.47 23.76
N SER A 25 18.95 9.75 23.72
CA SER A 25 18.58 10.74 24.74
C SER A 25 17.33 11.54 24.35
N ALA A 26 17.00 11.53 23.05
CA ALA A 26 15.89 12.26 22.47
C ALA A 26 15.28 11.51 21.28
N TYR A 27 14.06 11.84 20.94
CA TYR A 27 13.33 11.39 19.75
C TYR A 27 12.54 12.56 19.14
N LYS A 28 12.07 12.41 17.92
CA LYS A 28 11.29 13.42 17.19
C LYS A 28 9.84 12.95 17.07
N PRO A 29 8.90 13.57 17.82
CA PRO A 29 7.47 13.20 17.73
C PRO A 29 6.86 13.43 16.35
N CYS A 30 7.28 14.49 15.66
CA CYS A 30 6.91 14.78 14.28
C CYS A 30 8.16 14.64 13.43
N PHE A 31 8.25 13.56 12.64
CA PHE A 31 9.49 13.14 12.02
C PHE A 31 9.40 13.03 10.51
N GLN A 32 10.36 13.65 9.83
CA GLN A 32 10.54 13.61 8.39
C GLN A 32 11.99 13.25 8.06
N THR A 33 12.22 12.14 7.39
CA THR A 33 13.53 11.68 6.95
C THR A 33 13.42 10.76 5.74
N SER A 34 14.46 10.73 4.90
CA SER A 34 14.63 9.75 3.81
C SER A 34 15.49 8.54 4.22
N ASP A 35 16.18 8.59 5.38
CA ASP A 35 16.97 7.47 5.90
C ASP A 35 16.06 6.49 6.63
N LEU A 36 16.00 5.26 6.12
CA LEU A 36 15.10 4.23 6.64
C LEU A 36 15.52 3.71 8.02
N TYR A 37 16.81 3.64 8.30
CA TYR A 37 17.31 3.22 9.62
C TYR A 37 17.02 4.27 10.68
N ASP A 38 17.22 5.55 10.36
CA ASP A 38 16.86 6.66 11.24
C ASP A 38 15.34 6.70 11.47
N PHE A 39 14.55 6.46 10.42
CA PHE A 39 13.10 6.40 10.53
C PHE A 39 12.65 5.34 11.54
N PHE A 40 13.08 4.08 11.36
CA PHE A 40 12.69 2.99 12.25
C PHE A 40 13.23 3.15 13.66
N THR A 41 14.45 3.67 13.80
CA THR A 41 15.02 3.95 15.13
C THR A 41 14.18 4.98 15.87
N ASN A 42 13.85 6.13 15.23
CA ASN A 42 13.03 7.17 15.85
C ASN A 42 11.61 6.67 16.17
N LEU A 43 11.00 5.88 15.26
CA LEU A 43 9.70 5.24 15.49
C LEU A 43 9.73 4.38 16.74
N LEU A 44 10.72 3.49 16.87
CA LEU A 44 10.85 2.58 18.02
C LEU A 44 11.11 3.34 19.31
N VAL A 45 11.99 4.35 19.30
CA VAL A 45 12.26 5.20 20.49
C VAL A 45 10.99 5.93 20.94
N GLY A 46 10.20 6.45 20.00
CA GLY A 46 8.91 7.08 20.32
C GLY A 46 7.92 6.09 20.92
N LEU A 47 7.80 4.89 20.34
CA LEU A 47 6.91 3.83 20.82
C LEU A 47 7.26 3.38 22.24
N VAL A 48 8.53 3.11 22.53
CA VAL A 48 8.94 2.69 23.88
C VAL A 48 8.93 3.83 24.90
N SER A 49 8.74 5.07 24.44
CA SER A 49 8.54 6.25 25.31
C SER A 49 7.06 6.54 25.57
N ASP A 50 6.13 5.71 25.09
CA ASP A 50 4.68 5.88 25.19
C ASP A 50 4.22 7.28 24.74
N SER A 51 4.81 7.79 23.67
CA SER A 51 4.59 9.15 23.21
C SER A 51 3.96 9.20 21.82
N PRO A 52 3.11 10.19 21.54
CA PRO A 52 2.48 10.30 20.23
C PRO A 52 3.51 10.60 19.14
N LEU A 53 3.29 10.00 17.97
CA LEU A 53 4.13 10.12 16.79
C LEU A 53 3.31 10.61 15.59
N VAL A 54 3.89 11.50 14.80
CA VAL A 54 3.35 11.97 13.53
C VAL A 54 4.35 11.62 12.44
N LEU A 55 3.95 10.74 11.53
CA LEU A 55 4.83 10.22 10.48
C LEU A 55 4.62 11.03 9.20
N LEU A 56 5.68 11.68 8.73
CA LEU A 56 5.65 12.54 7.55
C LEU A 56 6.49 11.94 6.42
N ASP A 57 5.92 11.96 5.21
CA ASP A 57 6.66 11.57 4.02
C ASP A 57 7.90 12.45 3.82
N ALA A 58 9.02 11.84 3.44
CA ALA A 58 10.30 12.53 3.30
C ALA A 58 10.26 13.68 2.27
N ASP A 59 9.39 13.59 1.27
CA ASP A 59 9.23 14.56 0.17
C ASP A 59 8.05 15.52 0.37
N LEU A 60 7.39 15.49 1.55
CA LEU A 60 6.24 16.34 1.84
C LEU A 60 6.66 17.81 1.98
N ASN A 61 6.02 18.69 1.21
CA ASN A 61 6.28 20.14 1.26
C ASN A 61 5.51 20.80 2.40
N PHE A 62 6.06 21.86 2.97
CA PHE A 62 5.41 22.62 4.05
C PHE A 62 4.04 23.19 3.68
N SER A 63 3.82 23.52 2.41
CA SER A 63 2.51 23.98 1.91
C SER A 63 1.42 22.89 1.96
N GLU A 64 1.80 21.63 1.98
CA GLU A 64 0.89 20.47 2.07
C GLU A 64 0.51 20.17 3.53
N LEU A 65 1.20 20.77 4.49
CA LEU A 65 1.05 20.56 5.94
C LEU A 65 0.09 21.57 6.59
N SER A 66 -0.87 22.11 5.81
CA SER A 66 -1.87 23.04 6.36
C SER A 66 -2.64 22.36 7.51
N GLY A 67 -2.55 22.92 8.71
CA GLY A 67 -3.14 22.35 9.94
C GLY A 67 -2.15 21.62 10.85
N LEU A 68 -0.90 21.39 10.43
CA LEU A 68 0.19 20.98 11.32
C LEU A 68 1.01 22.19 11.75
N ASN A 69 1.46 22.18 13.01
CA ASN A 69 2.42 23.18 13.45
C ASN A 69 3.81 22.86 12.87
N VAL A 70 4.11 23.41 11.71
CA VAL A 70 5.38 23.21 10.98
C VAL A 70 6.62 23.45 11.86
N ARG A 71 6.49 24.31 12.88
CA ARG A 71 7.58 24.60 13.84
C ARG A 71 7.93 23.41 14.74
N GLU A 72 7.05 22.40 14.83
CA GLU A 72 7.28 21.20 15.63
C GLU A 72 7.89 20.03 14.83
N ILE A 73 8.06 20.21 13.52
CA ILE A 73 8.68 19.17 12.68
C ILE A 73 10.16 19.04 13.02
N ASN A 74 10.60 17.82 13.26
CA ASN A 74 11.97 17.46 13.63
C ASN A 74 12.49 18.10 14.94
N ILE A 75 11.62 18.67 15.79
CA ILE A 75 11.99 19.10 17.14
C ILE A 75 12.16 17.86 18.02
N GLU A 76 13.31 17.79 18.70
CA GLU A 76 13.63 16.69 19.61
C GLU A 76 12.94 16.87 20.97
N LYS A 77 12.45 15.76 21.52
CA LYS A 77 11.95 15.65 22.90
C LYS A 77 12.78 14.63 23.68
N PRO A 78 13.01 14.86 24.98
CA PRO A 78 13.79 13.94 25.78
C PRO A 78 13.07 12.59 25.93
N VAL A 79 13.85 11.52 25.96
CA VAL A 79 13.40 10.15 26.20
C VAL A 79 13.48 9.86 27.69
N VAL A 80 12.44 9.26 28.26
CA VAL A 80 12.54 8.64 29.58
C VAL A 80 13.30 7.33 29.42
N LYS A 81 14.56 7.30 29.89
CA LYS A 81 15.46 6.16 29.70
C LYS A 81 14.88 4.88 30.27
N LYS A 82 14.67 3.89 29.40
CA LYS A 82 14.45 2.48 29.74
C LYS A 82 15.63 1.71 29.11
N GLN A 83 16.23 0.80 29.86
CA GLN A 83 17.23 -0.14 29.31
C GLN A 83 16.54 -1.48 29.05
N TYR A 84 16.85 -2.10 27.94
CA TYR A 84 16.31 -3.40 27.55
C TYR A 84 17.39 -4.46 27.68
N ALA A 85 17.11 -5.52 28.46
CA ALA A 85 18.05 -6.60 28.68
C ALA A 85 18.24 -7.49 27.44
N SER A 86 17.23 -7.52 26.56
CA SER A 86 17.23 -8.33 25.34
C SER A 86 16.38 -7.69 24.22
N LEU A 87 16.51 -8.24 23.02
CA LEU A 87 15.66 -7.87 21.88
C LEU A 87 14.19 -8.26 22.12
N GLU A 88 13.95 -9.36 22.80
CA GLU A 88 12.62 -9.83 23.18
C GLU A 88 11.94 -8.83 24.12
N ASP A 89 12.69 -8.25 25.06
CA ASP A 89 12.17 -7.20 25.96
C ASP A 89 11.83 -5.93 25.18
N LEU A 90 12.67 -5.54 24.22
CA LEU A 90 12.38 -4.43 23.33
C LEU A 90 11.11 -4.67 22.50
N VAL A 91 10.98 -5.84 21.85
CA VAL A 91 9.80 -6.21 21.07
C VAL A 91 8.54 -6.15 21.94
N LYS A 92 8.60 -6.72 23.17
CA LYS A 92 7.48 -6.68 24.12
C LYS A 92 7.11 -5.25 24.53
N ALA A 93 8.09 -4.40 24.77
CA ALA A 93 7.85 -2.98 25.09
C ALA A 93 7.13 -2.26 23.94
N VAL A 94 7.52 -2.51 22.68
CA VAL A 94 6.85 -1.97 21.50
C VAL A 94 5.42 -2.49 21.38
N GLN A 95 5.19 -3.79 21.56
CA GLN A 95 3.85 -4.40 21.50
C GLN A 95 2.87 -3.85 22.54
N THR A 96 3.38 -3.42 23.68
CA THR A 96 2.59 -2.87 24.79
C THR A 96 2.57 -1.34 24.83
N SER A 97 3.13 -0.69 23.83
CA SER A 97 3.17 0.78 23.73
C SER A 97 1.77 1.38 23.73
N LEU A 98 1.63 2.49 24.47
CA LEU A 98 0.43 3.33 24.50
C LEU A 98 0.48 4.50 23.52
N SER A 99 1.52 4.56 22.68
CA SER A 99 1.69 5.62 21.70
C SER A 99 0.56 5.67 20.67
N GLU A 100 0.12 6.87 20.34
CA GLU A 100 -0.71 7.15 19.18
C GLU A 100 0.17 7.47 17.98
N ILE A 101 -0.08 6.84 16.85
CA ILE A 101 0.66 7.02 15.61
C ILE A 101 -0.26 7.66 14.58
N THR A 102 0.04 8.88 14.17
CA THR A 102 -0.69 9.60 13.12
C THR A 102 -0.05 9.33 11.76
N ILE A 103 -0.87 8.81 10.84
CA ILE A 103 -0.53 8.52 9.45
C ILE A 103 -1.36 9.44 8.55
N PHE A 104 -0.78 9.87 7.43
CA PHE A 104 -1.48 10.68 6.43
C PHE A 104 -1.91 9.83 5.24
N THR A 105 -3.11 10.10 4.71
CA THR A 105 -3.58 9.54 3.45
C THR A 105 -3.60 10.62 2.38
N SER A 106 -3.36 10.25 1.13
CA SER A 106 -3.61 11.14 -0.01
C SER A 106 -5.12 11.35 -0.14
N GLY A 107 -5.65 12.43 0.43
CA GLY A 107 -7.06 12.78 0.30
C GLY A 107 -7.42 13.08 -1.14
N THR A 108 -8.55 12.56 -1.63
CA THR A 108 -9.11 12.88 -2.96
C THR A 108 -9.48 14.37 -3.10
N THR A 109 -9.53 15.10 -2.00
CA THR A 109 -9.85 16.55 -1.91
C THR A 109 -8.62 17.45 -1.89
N GLY A 110 -7.41 16.89 -2.09
CA GLY A 110 -6.15 17.62 -2.15
C GLY A 110 -5.46 17.88 -0.82
N GLN A 111 -6.15 17.78 0.32
CA GLN A 111 -5.53 17.84 1.65
C GLN A 111 -5.37 16.43 2.24
N PRO A 112 -4.17 16.06 2.78
CA PRO A 112 -3.96 14.78 3.41
C PRO A 112 -4.89 14.60 4.63
N LYS A 113 -5.60 13.47 4.69
CA LYS A 113 -6.41 13.11 5.85
C LYS A 113 -5.52 12.48 6.90
N GLN A 114 -5.74 12.82 8.16
CA GLN A 114 -5.05 12.25 9.30
C GLN A 114 -5.84 11.06 9.86
N VAL A 115 -5.14 9.94 10.08
CA VAL A 115 -5.69 8.77 10.77
C VAL A 115 -4.76 8.41 11.92
N ARG A 116 -5.29 8.39 13.14
CA ARG A 116 -4.56 7.98 14.35
C ARG A 116 -4.76 6.51 14.61
N HIS A 117 -3.67 5.84 14.87
CA HIS A 117 -3.61 4.41 15.19
C HIS A 117 -2.93 4.17 16.52
N THR A 118 -3.32 3.07 17.17
CA THR A 118 -2.55 2.47 18.27
C THR A 118 -1.68 1.36 17.71
N ILE A 119 -0.71 0.89 18.51
CA ILE A 119 0.10 -0.27 18.13
C ILE A 119 -0.78 -1.49 17.83
N GLN A 120 -1.86 -1.70 18.59
CA GLN A 120 -2.79 -2.82 18.41
C GLN A 120 -3.51 -2.78 17.06
N THR A 121 -3.89 -1.58 16.57
CA THR A 121 -4.52 -1.45 15.24
C THR A 121 -3.52 -1.66 14.11
N LEU A 122 -2.27 -1.21 14.26
CA LEU A 122 -1.21 -1.38 13.27
C LEU A 122 -0.74 -2.83 13.16
N THR A 123 -0.64 -3.54 14.30
CA THR A 123 -0.07 -4.90 14.36
C THR A 123 -1.11 -6.01 14.36
N ARG A 124 -2.41 -5.70 14.27
CA ARG A 124 -3.50 -6.69 14.31
C ARG A 124 -3.32 -7.85 13.34
N SER A 125 -2.74 -7.62 12.17
CA SER A 125 -2.49 -8.64 11.14
C SER A 125 -1.12 -9.31 11.26
N VAL A 126 -0.25 -8.85 12.17
CA VAL A 126 1.07 -9.43 12.41
C VAL A 126 0.92 -10.84 12.98
N ARG A 127 1.70 -11.75 12.45
CA ARG A 127 1.74 -13.15 12.88
C ARG A 127 3.09 -13.42 13.51
N ILE A 128 3.07 -13.91 14.74
CA ILE A 128 4.26 -14.20 15.53
C ILE A 128 4.39 -15.71 15.73
N GLY A 129 5.62 -16.20 15.77
CA GLY A 129 5.92 -17.58 16.07
C GLY A 129 7.08 -18.12 15.26
N THR A 130 7.54 -19.34 15.61
CA THR A 130 8.72 -19.97 14.98
C THR A 130 8.62 -20.14 13.47
N GLY A 131 7.40 -20.34 12.95
CA GLY A 131 7.14 -20.43 11.50
C GLY A 131 7.26 -19.11 10.74
N TYR A 132 7.43 -17.99 11.44
CA TYR A 132 7.58 -16.65 10.85
C TYR A 132 8.97 -16.05 11.06
N GLN A 133 9.88 -16.79 11.67
CA GLN A 133 11.27 -16.39 11.90
C GLN A 133 12.17 -16.79 10.70
N GLY A 134 13.34 -16.16 10.61
CA GLY A 134 14.33 -16.43 9.57
C GLY A 134 13.93 -15.95 8.18
N GLN A 135 12.93 -15.09 8.07
CA GLN A 135 12.46 -14.52 6.82
C GLN A 135 13.28 -13.29 6.45
N VAL A 136 13.43 -13.07 5.15
CA VAL A 136 14.05 -11.86 4.57
C VAL A 136 12.98 -11.13 3.77
N TRP A 137 12.60 -9.94 4.23
CA TRP A 137 11.51 -9.16 3.67
C TRP A 137 12.02 -8.07 2.74
N GLY A 138 11.60 -8.08 1.48
CA GLY A 138 11.75 -6.93 0.59
C GLY A 138 10.79 -5.82 1.03
N PHE A 139 11.36 -4.69 1.47
CA PHE A 139 10.61 -3.53 1.92
C PHE A 139 10.38 -2.58 0.74
N ALA A 140 9.19 -2.63 0.13
CA ALA A 140 8.83 -1.95 -1.10
C ALA A 140 7.84 -0.77 -0.91
N TYR A 141 7.41 -0.50 0.32
CA TYR A 141 6.44 0.55 0.62
C TYR A 141 7.11 1.79 1.22
N ASN A 142 6.43 2.93 1.12
CA ASN A 142 6.77 4.10 1.90
C ASN A 142 6.64 3.77 3.42
N PRO A 143 7.68 4.03 4.24
CA PRO A 143 7.69 3.65 5.66
C PRO A 143 6.64 4.38 6.50
N THR A 144 6.17 5.56 6.08
CA THR A 144 5.18 6.36 6.80
C THR A 144 3.74 5.90 6.57
N HIS A 145 3.51 4.98 5.62
CA HIS A 145 2.18 4.49 5.28
C HIS A 145 1.84 3.17 5.97
N MET A 146 0.55 2.90 6.13
CA MET A 146 0.02 1.70 6.79
C MET A 146 0.68 0.40 6.30
N ALA A 147 0.79 0.22 4.98
CA ALA A 147 1.36 -1.01 4.41
C ALA A 147 2.86 -1.18 4.76
N GLY A 148 3.62 -0.08 4.73
CA GLY A 148 5.03 -0.07 5.15
C GLY A 148 5.19 -0.41 6.62
N LEU A 149 4.39 0.19 7.49
CA LEU A 149 4.39 -0.10 8.93
C LEU A 149 4.02 -1.56 9.20
N GLN A 150 3.02 -2.12 8.52
CA GLN A 150 2.63 -3.52 8.70
C GLN A 150 3.74 -4.50 8.26
N VAL A 151 4.47 -4.21 7.18
CA VAL A 151 5.64 -5.01 6.78
C VAL A 151 6.77 -4.87 7.80
N PHE A 152 7.01 -3.64 8.27
CA PHE A 152 8.00 -3.39 9.31
C PHE A 152 7.69 -4.19 10.59
N PHE A 153 6.49 -4.09 11.16
CA PHE A 153 6.13 -4.81 12.39
C PHE A 153 6.13 -6.33 12.17
N GLN A 154 5.67 -6.83 11.01
CA GLN A 154 5.77 -8.27 10.71
C GLN A 154 7.21 -8.77 10.73
N ALA A 155 8.16 -7.98 10.23
CA ALA A 155 9.57 -8.32 10.26
C ALA A 155 10.19 -8.12 11.66
N PHE A 156 9.96 -6.96 12.27
CA PHE A 156 10.56 -6.59 13.55
C PHE A 156 10.13 -7.51 14.71
N GLU A 157 8.83 -7.80 14.85
CA GLU A 157 8.31 -8.63 15.95
C GLU A 157 8.74 -10.12 15.84
N ASN A 158 9.23 -10.56 14.67
CA ASN A 158 9.80 -11.88 14.47
C ASN A 158 11.33 -11.85 14.31
N LEU A 159 11.99 -10.72 14.55
CA LEU A 159 13.43 -10.51 14.41
C LEU A 159 13.97 -10.91 13.01
N ASN A 160 13.19 -10.63 11.98
CA ASN A 160 13.51 -10.88 10.58
C ASN A 160 14.32 -9.75 9.96
N THR A 161 14.95 -10.01 8.82
CA THR A 161 15.70 -9.02 8.07
C THR A 161 14.80 -8.23 7.13
N LEU A 162 14.90 -6.91 7.15
CA LEU A 162 14.37 -6.02 6.13
C LEU A 162 15.44 -5.70 5.07
N VAL A 163 15.05 -5.64 3.81
CA VAL A 163 15.92 -5.24 2.70
C VAL A 163 15.23 -4.10 1.96
N ASN A 164 15.80 -2.91 1.98
CA ASN A 164 15.22 -1.73 1.35
C ASN A 164 15.23 -1.84 -0.19
N ILE A 165 14.05 -1.93 -0.78
CA ILE A 165 13.82 -1.84 -2.23
C ILE A 165 12.79 -0.76 -2.57
N PHE A 166 12.40 0.06 -1.59
CA PHE A 166 11.50 1.18 -1.79
C PHE A 166 12.16 2.27 -2.63
N ASN A 167 11.42 2.81 -3.58
CA ASN A 167 11.86 3.90 -4.47
C ASN A 167 13.14 3.59 -5.25
N ARG A 168 13.34 2.29 -5.63
CA ARG A 168 14.46 1.82 -6.45
C ARG A 168 14.03 1.61 -7.90
N SER A 169 14.95 1.81 -8.81
CA SER A 169 14.78 1.43 -10.20
C SER A 169 14.62 -0.08 -10.37
N ARG A 170 14.03 -0.52 -11.46
CA ARG A 170 13.88 -1.95 -11.79
C ARG A 170 15.22 -2.70 -11.74
N SER A 171 16.27 -2.12 -12.30
CA SER A 171 17.61 -2.73 -12.33
C SER A 171 18.18 -2.92 -10.91
N GLU A 172 18.00 -1.94 -10.02
CA GLU A 172 18.42 -2.04 -8.62
C GLU A 172 17.61 -3.10 -7.88
N VAL A 173 16.27 -3.14 -8.06
CA VAL A 173 15.41 -4.16 -7.45
C VAL A 173 15.85 -5.56 -7.88
N ASN A 174 16.09 -5.78 -9.18
CA ASN A 174 16.56 -7.06 -9.70
C ASN A 174 17.94 -7.45 -9.11
N ALA A 175 18.88 -6.52 -9.00
CA ALA A 175 20.18 -6.76 -8.38
C ALA A 175 20.03 -7.17 -6.90
N VAL A 176 19.15 -6.51 -6.16
CA VAL A 176 18.88 -6.81 -4.75
C VAL A 176 18.16 -8.16 -4.59
N LEU A 177 17.19 -8.47 -5.44
CA LEU A 177 16.49 -9.78 -5.43
C LEU A 177 17.48 -10.95 -5.65
N LYS A 178 18.50 -10.77 -6.49
CA LYS A 178 19.56 -11.76 -6.70
C LYS A 178 20.46 -11.97 -5.49
N SER A 179 20.89 -10.86 -4.86
CA SER A 179 21.99 -10.88 -3.90
C SER A 179 21.54 -10.99 -2.45
N ALA A 180 20.40 -10.37 -2.07
CA ALA A 180 20.02 -10.20 -0.68
C ALA A 180 19.30 -11.40 -0.05
N GLY A 181 18.86 -12.39 -0.84
CA GLY A 181 18.19 -13.59 -0.36
C GLY A 181 16.75 -13.34 0.10
N ILE A 182 16.04 -12.40 -0.52
CA ILE A 182 14.66 -12.07 -0.19
C ILE A 182 13.77 -13.30 -0.35
N THR A 183 13.01 -13.62 0.70
CA THR A 183 12.05 -14.74 0.74
C THR A 183 10.60 -14.27 0.72
N HIS A 184 10.32 -13.06 1.21
CA HIS A 184 9.00 -12.48 1.32
C HIS A 184 8.98 -11.09 0.69
N LEU A 185 7.99 -10.82 -0.13
CA LEU A 185 7.83 -9.54 -0.81
C LEU A 185 6.38 -9.08 -0.72
N SER A 186 6.17 -7.90 -0.14
CA SER A 186 4.86 -7.26 -0.11
C SER A 186 4.95 -5.90 -0.80
N ALA A 187 4.11 -5.70 -1.82
CA ALA A 187 4.13 -4.48 -2.62
C ALA A 187 2.77 -4.22 -3.28
N THR A 188 2.62 -3.05 -3.90
CA THR A 188 1.44 -2.74 -4.70
C THR A 188 1.44 -3.53 -6.02
N PRO A 189 0.28 -3.81 -6.64
CA PRO A 189 0.19 -4.31 -8.01
C PRO A 189 1.03 -3.50 -9.00
N THR A 190 1.04 -2.18 -8.87
CA THR A 190 1.88 -1.29 -9.70
C THR A 190 3.36 -1.60 -9.55
N PHE A 191 3.87 -1.83 -8.34
CA PHE A 191 5.27 -2.20 -8.14
C PHE A 191 5.65 -3.45 -8.95
N TYR A 192 4.82 -4.51 -8.88
CA TYR A 192 5.08 -5.73 -9.64
C TYR A 192 5.02 -5.50 -11.15
N ARG A 193 4.08 -4.68 -11.66
CA ARG A 193 4.02 -4.33 -13.08
C ARG A 193 5.26 -3.56 -13.57
N LEU A 194 5.90 -2.79 -12.69
CA LEU A 194 7.15 -2.08 -13.01
C LEU A 194 8.36 -3.00 -13.14
N LEU A 195 8.28 -4.25 -12.69
CA LEU A 195 9.31 -5.26 -12.90
C LEU A 195 9.25 -5.93 -14.29
N LEU A 196 8.23 -5.61 -15.10
CA LEU A 196 8.11 -6.09 -16.49
C LEU A 196 9.14 -5.43 -17.43
N PRO A 197 9.59 -6.14 -18.49
CA PRO A 197 9.36 -7.54 -18.81
C PRO A 197 10.14 -8.52 -17.92
N VAL A 198 9.74 -9.81 -17.89
CA VAL A 198 10.50 -10.85 -17.15
C VAL A 198 11.81 -11.11 -17.88
N GLU A 199 12.91 -10.72 -17.30
CA GLU A 199 14.26 -11.01 -17.80
C GLU A 199 14.97 -12.04 -16.94
N GLU A 200 14.48 -12.24 -15.72
CA GLU A 200 15.09 -13.08 -14.69
C GLU A 200 14.04 -13.74 -13.83
N VAL A 201 14.42 -14.81 -13.14
CA VAL A 201 13.56 -15.59 -12.26
C VAL A 201 14.18 -15.65 -10.86
N PHE A 202 13.36 -15.47 -9.83
CA PHE A 202 13.80 -15.40 -8.43
C PHE A 202 13.16 -16.51 -7.59
N GLU A 203 13.76 -17.69 -7.61
CA GLU A 203 13.24 -18.91 -6.95
C GLU A 203 13.27 -18.84 -5.42
N LYS A 204 14.09 -17.96 -4.82
CA LYS A 204 14.18 -17.79 -3.36
C LYS A 204 12.95 -17.13 -2.76
N VAL A 205 12.19 -16.39 -3.55
CA VAL A 205 10.96 -15.72 -3.09
C VAL A 205 9.88 -16.78 -2.91
N GLN A 206 9.45 -16.96 -1.66
CA GLN A 206 8.47 -17.97 -1.25
C GLN A 206 7.07 -17.38 -1.09
N ARG A 207 6.96 -16.06 -0.85
CA ARG A 207 5.69 -15.39 -0.67
C ARG A 207 5.68 -14.01 -1.31
N VAL A 208 4.64 -13.78 -2.08
CA VAL A 208 4.32 -12.48 -2.69
C VAL A 208 2.96 -12.03 -2.16
N THR A 209 2.90 -10.81 -1.63
CA THR A 209 1.65 -10.20 -1.19
C THR A 209 1.37 -8.95 -2.02
N LEU A 210 0.15 -8.84 -2.54
CA LEU A 210 -0.35 -7.67 -3.23
C LEU A 210 -1.39 -6.97 -2.35
N GLY A 211 -1.40 -5.65 -2.35
CA GLY A 211 -2.40 -4.89 -1.62
C GLY A 211 -2.47 -3.43 -2.06
N GLY A 212 -3.58 -2.78 -1.71
CA GLY A 212 -3.79 -1.35 -1.92
C GLY A 212 -4.26 -0.94 -3.32
N GLU A 213 -4.28 -1.85 -4.30
CA GLU A 213 -4.78 -1.64 -5.65
C GLU A 213 -5.43 -2.93 -6.18
N LYS A 214 -6.24 -2.80 -7.23
CA LYS A 214 -6.79 -3.95 -7.94
C LYS A 214 -5.69 -4.74 -8.65
N SER A 215 -5.77 -6.06 -8.57
CA SER A 215 -4.93 -7.01 -9.30
C SER A 215 -5.77 -7.84 -10.26
N ASP A 216 -5.17 -8.26 -11.35
CA ASP A 216 -5.80 -9.01 -12.44
C ASP A 216 -5.05 -10.34 -12.72
N GLN A 217 -5.67 -11.22 -13.52
CA GLN A 217 -5.09 -12.52 -13.84
C GLN A 217 -3.75 -12.41 -14.58
N LYS A 218 -3.58 -11.43 -15.47
CA LYS A 218 -2.32 -11.21 -16.20
C LYS A 218 -1.17 -10.90 -15.22
N LEU A 219 -1.45 -10.09 -14.19
CA LEU A 219 -0.47 -9.80 -13.15
C LEU A 219 -0.10 -11.05 -12.35
N TYR A 220 -1.07 -11.90 -12.01
CA TYR A 220 -0.79 -13.17 -11.31
C TYR A 220 0.07 -14.09 -12.15
N ASP A 221 -0.21 -14.20 -13.46
CA ASP A 221 0.56 -15.06 -14.37
C ASP A 221 1.99 -14.52 -14.54
N PHE A 222 2.14 -13.19 -14.61
CA PHE A 222 3.44 -12.55 -14.59
C PHE A 222 4.22 -12.81 -13.30
N ILE A 223 3.58 -12.66 -12.13
CA ILE A 223 4.22 -12.92 -10.84
C ILE A 223 4.66 -14.39 -10.72
N ARG A 224 3.87 -15.34 -11.25
CA ARG A 224 4.26 -16.77 -11.28
C ARG A 224 5.48 -17.02 -12.16
N GLN A 225 5.64 -16.27 -13.26
CA GLN A 225 6.84 -16.37 -14.10
C GLN A 225 8.07 -15.80 -13.37
N LEU A 226 7.93 -14.66 -12.71
CA LEU A 226 9.01 -13.97 -12.02
C LEU A 226 9.44 -14.68 -10.72
N PHE A 227 8.47 -15.21 -9.98
CA PHE A 227 8.62 -15.86 -8.67
C PHE A 227 7.95 -17.26 -8.65
N PRO A 228 8.48 -18.26 -9.34
CA PRO A 228 7.79 -19.54 -9.56
C PRO A 228 7.53 -20.35 -8.28
N CYS A 229 8.34 -20.14 -7.23
CA CYS A 229 8.17 -20.80 -5.94
C CYS A 229 7.25 -20.02 -4.98
N ALA A 230 6.76 -18.83 -5.37
CA ALA A 230 6.02 -17.97 -4.47
C ALA A 230 4.54 -18.33 -4.36
N ARG A 231 4.06 -18.39 -3.11
CA ARG A 231 2.62 -18.32 -2.84
C ARG A 231 2.15 -16.87 -2.95
N ILE A 232 1.19 -16.63 -3.83
CA ILE A 232 0.62 -15.30 -4.04
C ILE A 232 -0.56 -15.09 -3.09
N ASN A 233 -0.54 -13.98 -2.35
CA ASN A 233 -1.66 -13.49 -1.56
C ASN A 233 -2.09 -12.13 -2.10
N ASN A 234 -3.39 -11.91 -2.22
CA ASN A 234 -3.96 -10.59 -2.46
C ASN A 234 -4.72 -10.16 -1.21
N VAL A 235 -4.46 -8.95 -0.70
CA VAL A 235 -5.07 -8.47 0.53
C VAL A 235 -5.81 -7.16 0.29
N TYR A 236 -7.01 -7.06 0.84
CA TYR A 236 -7.68 -5.79 1.00
C TYR A 236 -7.15 -5.11 2.25
N ALA A 237 -6.59 -3.94 2.05
CA ALA A 237 -6.04 -3.10 3.10
C ALA A 237 -6.30 -1.63 2.80
N SER A 238 -6.51 -0.86 3.85
CA SER A 238 -6.64 0.59 3.77
C SER A 238 -5.85 1.27 4.88
N THR A 239 -5.59 2.57 4.75
CA THR A 239 -4.95 3.32 5.84
C THR A 239 -5.85 3.37 7.07
N GLU A 240 -7.15 3.39 6.89
CA GLU A 240 -8.15 3.48 7.94
C GLU A 240 -8.20 2.23 8.82
N ALA A 241 -8.02 1.04 8.23
CA ALA A 241 -8.26 -0.23 8.90
C ALA A 241 -7.08 -1.22 8.88
N GLY A 242 -6.01 -0.93 8.15
CA GLY A 242 -4.96 -1.90 7.88
C GLY A 242 -5.43 -3.06 7.00
N SER A 243 -4.76 -4.20 7.08
CA SER A 243 -5.12 -5.42 6.33
C SER A 243 -6.31 -6.13 6.97
N LEU A 244 -7.37 -6.38 6.20
CA LEU A 244 -8.62 -6.98 6.66
C LEU A 244 -8.90 -8.36 6.06
N PHE A 245 -8.82 -8.48 4.74
CA PHE A 245 -9.18 -9.70 4.03
C PHE A 245 -8.06 -10.19 3.15
N ALA A 246 -7.98 -11.51 2.96
CA ALA A 246 -7.17 -12.12 1.93
C ALA A 246 -8.08 -12.69 0.83
N ALA A 247 -7.68 -12.51 -0.42
CA ALA A 247 -8.39 -13.03 -1.57
C ALA A 247 -7.80 -14.35 -2.07
N ARG A 248 -8.67 -15.17 -2.65
CA ARG A 248 -8.30 -16.25 -3.56
C ARG A 248 -8.60 -15.77 -4.99
N GLY A 249 -7.55 -15.35 -5.73
CA GLY A 249 -7.73 -14.62 -6.99
C GLY A 249 -8.34 -13.23 -6.72
N GLU A 250 -9.49 -12.95 -7.35
CA GLU A 250 -10.21 -11.68 -7.20
C GLU A 250 -11.30 -11.71 -6.11
N ASN A 251 -11.59 -12.88 -5.54
CA ASN A 251 -12.65 -13.06 -4.57
C ASN A 251 -12.12 -12.95 -3.15
N PHE A 252 -12.69 -12.02 -2.40
CA PHE A 252 -12.45 -11.81 -0.98
C PHE A 252 -13.50 -12.52 -0.15
N GLN A 253 -13.17 -12.87 1.07
CA GLN A 253 -14.10 -13.50 1.99
C GLN A 253 -14.09 -12.80 3.34
N ILE A 254 -15.26 -12.41 3.84
CA ILE A 254 -15.46 -11.99 5.22
C ILE A 254 -15.38 -13.24 6.10
N PRO A 255 -14.45 -13.33 7.06
CA PRO A 255 -14.40 -14.47 7.98
C PRO A 255 -15.66 -14.49 8.85
N GLU A 256 -16.21 -15.69 9.09
CA GLU A 256 -17.46 -15.86 9.89
C GLU A 256 -17.38 -15.22 11.28
N ASN A 257 -16.23 -15.34 11.94
CA ASN A 257 -15.99 -14.77 13.28
C ASN A 257 -15.88 -13.23 13.30
N PHE A 258 -15.90 -12.59 12.12
CA PHE A 258 -15.87 -11.13 11.94
C PHE A 258 -17.09 -10.61 11.18
N SER A 259 -18.10 -11.46 10.90
CA SER A 259 -19.27 -11.07 10.10
C SER A 259 -20.01 -9.87 10.69
N ASP A 260 -20.09 -9.74 12.02
CA ASP A 260 -20.67 -8.60 12.72
C ASP A 260 -19.88 -7.29 12.58
N LYS A 261 -18.67 -7.33 12.06
CA LYS A 261 -17.81 -6.15 11.84
C LYS A 261 -17.95 -5.54 10.46
N PHE A 262 -18.74 -6.15 9.59
CA PHE A 262 -18.91 -5.69 8.22
C PHE A 262 -20.40 -5.62 7.86
N ARG A 263 -20.74 -4.63 7.06
CA ARG A 263 -22.08 -4.48 6.45
C ARG A 263 -21.94 -4.06 4.99
N VAL A 264 -22.97 -4.31 4.21
CA VAL A 264 -23.09 -3.81 2.85
C VAL A 264 -24.38 -3.03 2.75
N GLU A 265 -24.29 -1.74 2.45
CA GLU A 265 -25.43 -0.85 2.22
C GLU A 265 -25.28 -0.22 0.83
N ASP A 266 -26.28 -0.34 -0.04
CA ASP A 266 -26.26 0.18 -1.42
C ASP A 266 -25.01 -0.30 -2.20
N SER A 267 -24.64 -1.56 -2.04
CA SER A 267 -23.43 -2.17 -2.57
C SER A 267 -22.11 -1.61 -2.00
N GLU A 268 -22.12 -0.67 -1.06
CA GLU A 268 -20.95 -0.13 -0.40
C GLU A 268 -20.57 -1.01 0.79
N LEU A 269 -19.27 -1.39 0.90
CA LEU A 269 -18.73 -2.08 2.05
C LEU A 269 -18.58 -1.09 3.21
N LEU A 270 -19.12 -1.43 4.37
CA LEU A 270 -18.99 -0.68 5.60
C LEU A 270 -18.20 -1.48 6.63
N ILE A 271 -17.36 -0.81 7.41
CA ILE A 271 -16.47 -1.42 8.40
C ILE A 271 -16.81 -0.88 9.79
N HIS A 272 -17.02 -1.77 10.77
CA HIS A 272 -17.29 -1.38 12.16
C HIS A 272 -16.12 -0.59 12.75
N LYS A 273 -16.41 0.48 13.50
CA LYS A 273 -15.42 1.40 14.09
C LYS A 273 -14.33 0.71 14.92
N SER A 274 -14.61 -0.44 15.53
CA SER A 274 -13.63 -1.20 16.34
C SER A 274 -12.45 -1.76 15.52
N LEU A 275 -12.53 -1.76 14.19
CA LEU A 275 -11.45 -2.18 13.30
C LEU A 275 -10.66 -1.02 12.72
N LEU A 276 -10.99 0.21 13.06
CA LEU A 276 -10.42 1.41 12.44
C LEU A 276 -9.43 2.11 13.38
N GLY A 277 -8.54 2.90 12.80
CA GLY A 277 -7.96 4.03 13.49
C GLY A 277 -9.01 5.14 13.71
N GLU A 278 -8.60 6.27 14.25
CA GLU A 278 -9.47 7.41 14.51
C GLU A 278 -9.19 8.55 13.53
N SER A 279 -10.25 9.16 13.00
CA SER A 279 -10.15 10.37 12.18
C SER A 279 -11.45 11.17 12.23
N GLU A 280 -11.32 12.49 12.28
CA GLU A 280 -12.47 13.41 12.21
C GLU A 280 -13.12 13.41 10.81
N SER A 281 -12.41 12.95 9.81
CA SER A 281 -12.90 12.89 8.42
C SER A 281 -13.77 11.66 8.12
N PHE A 282 -13.92 10.72 9.06
CA PHE A 282 -14.67 9.51 8.82
C PHE A 282 -16.18 9.76 8.79
N GLN A 283 -16.85 9.20 7.79
CA GLN A 283 -18.29 9.22 7.69
C GLN A 283 -18.88 7.88 8.12
N TYR A 284 -19.80 7.92 9.07
CA TYR A 284 -20.40 6.73 9.65
C TYR A 284 -21.88 6.58 9.27
N SER A 285 -22.32 5.33 9.17
CA SER A 285 -23.72 4.89 9.24
C SER A 285 -23.87 4.11 10.55
N GLY A 286 -24.38 4.77 11.59
CA GLY A 286 -24.36 4.22 12.95
C GLY A 286 -22.92 4.00 13.44
N GLU A 287 -22.55 2.74 13.73
CA GLU A 287 -21.20 2.38 14.17
C GLU A 287 -20.26 1.91 13.03
N TYR A 288 -20.73 2.00 11.77
CA TYR A 288 -20.01 1.51 10.62
C TYR A 288 -19.52 2.64 9.73
N TYR A 289 -18.22 2.62 9.43
CA TYR A 289 -17.55 3.57 8.54
C TYR A 289 -17.87 3.27 7.09
N ARG A 290 -18.22 4.30 6.32
CA ARG A 290 -18.44 4.22 4.88
C ARG A 290 -17.11 4.27 4.15
N THR A 291 -16.69 3.12 3.59
CA THR A 291 -15.39 3.00 2.91
C THR A 291 -15.34 3.71 1.55
N GLY A 292 -16.48 3.88 0.92
CA GLY A 292 -16.60 4.28 -0.48
C GLY A 292 -16.30 3.14 -1.47
N ASP A 293 -15.93 1.94 -1.00
CA ASP A 293 -15.63 0.79 -1.85
C ASP A 293 -16.92 0.03 -2.17
N LEU A 294 -17.25 -0.06 -3.45
CA LEU A 294 -18.43 -0.80 -3.93
C LEU A 294 -18.04 -2.24 -4.20
N ILE A 295 -18.87 -3.17 -3.73
CA ILE A 295 -18.66 -4.60 -3.88
C ILE A 295 -19.83 -5.26 -4.63
N GLU A 296 -19.59 -6.45 -5.12
CA GLU A 296 -20.57 -7.36 -5.68
C GLU A 296 -20.44 -8.71 -4.98
N TRP A 297 -21.55 -9.23 -4.45
CA TRP A 297 -21.57 -10.56 -3.85
C TRP A 297 -21.37 -11.65 -4.93
N VAL A 298 -20.43 -12.53 -4.68
CA VAL A 298 -20.24 -13.78 -5.44
C VAL A 298 -21.03 -14.91 -4.78
N ASP A 299 -21.00 -14.95 -3.44
CA ASP A 299 -21.82 -15.84 -2.61
C ASP A 299 -22.03 -15.15 -1.25
N GLU A 300 -23.18 -14.47 -1.12
CA GLU A 300 -23.50 -13.70 0.09
C GLU A 300 -23.62 -14.61 1.32
N SER A 301 -24.14 -15.83 1.17
CA SER A 301 -24.30 -16.78 2.27
C SER A 301 -22.97 -17.20 2.89
N LYS A 302 -21.88 -17.16 2.12
CA LYS A 302 -20.50 -17.46 2.55
C LYS A 302 -19.66 -16.21 2.79
N GLY A 303 -20.24 -15.01 2.66
CA GLY A 303 -19.52 -13.75 2.76
C GLY A 303 -18.47 -13.56 1.67
N ILE A 304 -18.65 -14.17 0.47
CA ILE A 304 -17.70 -14.07 -0.64
C ILE A 304 -18.12 -12.95 -1.59
N PHE A 305 -17.21 -12.01 -1.83
CA PHE A 305 -17.45 -10.83 -2.66
C PHE A 305 -16.23 -10.48 -3.51
N ARG A 306 -16.43 -9.60 -4.48
CA ARG A 306 -15.36 -8.94 -5.24
C ARG A 306 -15.56 -7.43 -5.23
N PHE A 307 -14.48 -6.69 -5.33
CA PHE A 307 -14.53 -5.24 -5.48
C PHE A 307 -14.94 -4.87 -6.90
N LYS A 308 -15.87 -3.90 -7.01
CA LYS A 308 -16.39 -3.40 -8.28
C LYS A 308 -15.75 -2.06 -8.65
N SER A 309 -15.75 -1.10 -7.76
CA SER A 309 -15.20 0.25 -7.97
C SER A 309 -15.16 1.04 -6.67
N ARG A 310 -14.55 2.23 -6.72
CA ARG A 310 -14.71 3.25 -5.67
C ARG A 310 -15.79 4.26 -6.06
N LYS A 311 -16.65 4.60 -5.09
CA LYS A 311 -17.76 5.53 -5.28
C LYS A 311 -17.29 6.91 -5.77
N ASN A 312 -16.13 7.38 -5.25
CA ASN A 312 -15.55 8.67 -5.58
C ASN A 312 -14.70 8.66 -6.86
N GLU A 313 -14.42 7.49 -7.45
CA GLU A 313 -13.65 7.35 -8.68
C GLU A 313 -14.55 7.25 -9.92
N LEU A 314 -15.88 7.16 -9.75
CA LEU A 314 -16.82 7.16 -10.85
C LEU A 314 -16.78 8.51 -11.58
N ILE A 315 -16.53 8.47 -12.90
CA ILE A 315 -16.45 9.65 -13.75
C ILE A 315 -17.85 9.95 -14.31
N ASN A 316 -18.33 11.18 -14.07
CA ASN A 316 -19.62 11.60 -14.63
C ASN A 316 -19.41 12.19 -16.04
N ILE A 317 -20.03 11.56 -17.05
CA ILE A 317 -19.97 11.95 -18.45
C ILE A 317 -21.40 12.14 -18.96
N GLY A 318 -21.83 13.39 -19.09
CA GLY A 318 -23.18 13.69 -19.59
C GLY A 318 -24.30 13.04 -18.78
N GLY A 319 -24.13 12.87 -17.47
CA GLY A 319 -25.11 12.20 -16.59
C GLY A 319 -24.87 10.70 -16.39
N TYR A 320 -24.01 10.07 -17.19
CA TYR A 320 -23.64 8.67 -17.01
C TYR A 320 -22.43 8.53 -16.09
N LYS A 321 -22.50 7.63 -15.13
CA LYS A 321 -21.37 7.28 -14.25
C LYS A 321 -20.56 6.17 -14.88
N VAL A 322 -19.30 6.46 -15.22
CA VAL A 322 -18.35 5.51 -15.81
C VAL A 322 -17.36 5.08 -14.74
N ASN A 323 -17.22 3.78 -14.56
CA ASN A 323 -16.12 3.22 -13.76
C ASN A 323 -14.85 3.19 -14.62
N PRO A 324 -13.80 3.96 -14.29
CA PRO A 324 -12.55 3.95 -15.06
C PRO A 324 -11.89 2.57 -15.09
N GLU A 325 -11.96 1.80 -14.00
CA GLU A 325 -11.37 0.46 -13.92
C GLU A 325 -12.01 -0.52 -14.91
N GLU A 326 -13.33 -0.44 -15.13
CA GLU A 326 -14.01 -1.25 -16.15
C GLU A 326 -13.42 -1.02 -17.54
N VAL A 327 -13.09 0.22 -17.87
CA VAL A 327 -12.50 0.58 -19.16
C VAL A 327 -11.04 0.15 -19.21
N GLU A 328 -10.29 0.33 -18.11
CA GLU A 328 -8.90 -0.12 -17.97
C GLU A 328 -8.80 -1.64 -18.16
N ASP A 329 -9.70 -2.42 -17.55
CA ASP A 329 -9.75 -3.88 -17.69
C ASP A 329 -9.91 -4.33 -19.15
N VAL A 330 -10.76 -3.62 -19.93
CA VAL A 330 -10.94 -3.93 -21.35
C VAL A 330 -9.73 -3.51 -22.17
N LEU A 331 -9.11 -2.36 -21.86
CA LEU A 331 -7.87 -1.89 -22.50
C LEU A 331 -6.70 -2.85 -22.27
N LEU A 332 -6.58 -3.40 -21.07
CA LEU A 332 -5.56 -4.39 -20.72
C LEU A 332 -5.72 -5.73 -21.44
N GLN A 333 -6.90 -6.04 -22.02
CA GLN A 333 -7.10 -7.23 -22.85
C GLN A 333 -6.49 -7.08 -24.26
N ILE A 334 -6.18 -5.85 -24.69
CA ILE A 334 -5.53 -5.62 -25.98
C ILE A 334 -4.10 -6.16 -25.93
N GLU A 335 -3.73 -6.94 -26.94
CA GLU A 335 -2.37 -7.45 -27.08
C GLU A 335 -1.37 -6.29 -27.16
N GLY A 336 -0.30 -6.36 -26.39
CA GLY A 336 0.72 -5.31 -26.33
C GLY A 336 0.45 -4.20 -25.33
N VAL A 337 -0.76 -4.02 -24.79
CA VAL A 337 -1.02 -3.08 -23.70
C VAL A 337 -0.52 -3.65 -22.38
N GLN A 338 0.48 -2.99 -21.79
CA GLN A 338 1.06 -3.36 -20.51
C GLN A 338 0.33 -2.72 -19.33
N GLN A 339 0.00 -1.44 -19.47
CA GLN A 339 -0.68 -0.65 -18.43
C GLN A 339 -1.64 0.32 -19.10
N ALA A 340 -2.75 0.58 -18.43
CA ALA A 340 -3.77 1.54 -18.85
C ALA A 340 -4.21 2.37 -17.64
N VAL A 341 -4.42 3.66 -17.85
CA VAL A 341 -5.01 4.58 -16.88
C VAL A 341 -6.12 5.35 -17.56
N VAL A 342 -7.30 5.31 -16.97
CA VAL A 342 -8.48 6.02 -17.47
C VAL A 342 -8.90 7.08 -16.46
N TYR A 343 -9.10 8.30 -16.94
CA TYR A 343 -9.47 9.44 -16.09
C TYR A 343 -10.42 10.39 -16.80
N GLY A 344 -11.15 11.18 -15.99
CA GLY A 344 -12.03 12.24 -16.48
C GLY A 344 -11.27 13.54 -16.63
N LYS A 345 -11.40 14.18 -17.81
CA LYS A 345 -10.94 15.56 -17.99
C LYS A 345 -12.13 16.49 -18.03
N PRO A 346 -12.13 17.61 -17.27
CA PRO A 346 -13.23 18.57 -17.27
C PRO A 346 -13.61 19.04 -18.68
N ASN A 347 -14.90 19.07 -18.95
CA ASN A 347 -15.48 19.52 -20.20
C ASN A 347 -16.74 20.36 -19.93
N SER A 348 -16.88 21.49 -20.58
CA SER A 348 -17.97 22.44 -20.34
C SER A 348 -19.36 21.93 -20.72
N VAL A 349 -19.46 20.93 -21.60
CA VAL A 349 -20.74 20.42 -22.10
C VAL A 349 -21.14 19.13 -21.36
N LEU A 350 -20.20 18.20 -21.18
CA LEU A 350 -20.46 16.87 -20.64
C LEU A 350 -20.06 16.70 -19.16
N GLY A 351 -19.60 17.76 -18.52
CA GLY A 351 -18.98 17.69 -17.19
C GLY A 351 -17.56 17.13 -17.26
N ASN A 352 -17.41 15.93 -17.82
CA ASN A 352 -16.09 15.34 -18.13
C ASN A 352 -16.12 14.65 -19.50
N VAL A 353 -14.93 14.51 -20.10
CA VAL A 353 -14.66 13.57 -21.17
C VAL A 353 -13.69 12.50 -20.69
N LEU A 354 -13.90 11.26 -21.11
CA LEU A 354 -13.03 10.16 -20.76
C LEU A 354 -11.74 10.24 -21.56
N CYS A 355 -10.62 10.11 -20.86
CA CYS A 355 -9.28 10.05 -21.42
C CYS A 355 -8.59 8.76 -20.98
N ALA A 356 -7.69 8.23 -21.80
CA ALA A 356 -6.85 7.10 -21.44
C ALA A 356 -5.38 7.39 -21.74
N GLU A 357 -4.50 6.95 -20.87
CA GLU A 357 -3.07 6.85 -21.11
C GLU A 357 -2.67 5.37 -21.11
N LEU A 358 -1.87 4.97 -22.09
CA LEU A 358 -1.49 3.58 -22.29
C LEU A 358 0.02 3.44 -22.38
N LYS A 359 0.56 2.46 -21.66
CA LYS A 359 1.91 1.98 -21.88
C LYS A 359 1.86 0.69 -22.69
N VAL A 360 2.58 0.67 -23.80
CA VAL A 360 2.62 -0.43 -24.77
C VAL A 360 3.98 -1.11 -24.71
N LEU A 361 4.02 -2.41 -25.01
CA LEU A 361 5.27 -3.18 -25.13
C LEU A 361 6.19 -2.55 -26.17
N SER A 362 7.47 -2.49 -25.87
CA SER A 362 8.49 -1.99 -26.82
C SER A 362 8.48 -2.82 -28.10
N GLY A 363 8.44 -2.13 -29.24
CA GLY A 363 8.39 -2.76 -30.56
C GLY A 363 6.99 -3.12 -31.07
N MET A 364 5.92 -2.87 -30.29
CA MET A 364 4.54 -2.96 -30.79
C MET A 364 3.99 -1.58 -31.14
N GLU A 365 3.46 -1.46 -32.35
CA GLU A 365 2.79 -0.25 -32.81
C GLU A 365 1.27 -0.44 -32.70
N LEU A 366 0.67 0.28 -31.76
CA LEU A 366 -0.80 0.38 -31.63
C LEU A 366 -1.22 1.81 -31.97
N THR A 367 -2.31 1.93 -32.71
CA THR A 367 -2.91 3.22 -33.05
C THR A 367 -4.18 3.49 -32.22
N GLU A 368 -4.51 4.76 -32.01
CA GLU A 368 -5.78 5.12 -31.34
C GLU A 368 -7.00 4.51 -32.07
N LEU A 369 -6.96 4.39 -33.39
CA LEU A 369 -8.05 3.85 -34.19
C LEU A 369 -8.28 2.37 -33.87
N GLN A 370 -7.21 1.56 -33.82
CA GLN A 370 -7.28 0.13 -33.47
C GLN A 370 -7.84 -0.07 -32.08
N ILE A 371 -7.39 0.74 -31.10
CA ILE A 371 -7.88 0.68 -29.73
C ILE A 371 -9.36 1.02 -29.68
N ARG A 372 -9.80 2.10 -30.34
CA ARG A 372 -11.22 2.48 -30.38
C ARG A 372 -12.09 1.42 -31.01
N GLN A 373 -11.66 0.84 -32.12
CA GLN A 373 -12.38 -0.27 -32.77
C GLN A 373 -12.51 -1.49 -31.84
N TYR A 374 -11.47 -1.82 -31.11
CA TYR A 374 -11.52 -2.91 -30.13
C TYR A 374 -12.53 -2.61 -29.00
N LEU A 375 -12.52 -1.38 -28.48
CA LEU A 375 -13.44 -0.97 -27.41
C LEU A 375 -14.89 -0.90 -27.88
N GLN A 376 -15.17 -0.46 -29.10
CA GLN A 376 -16.54 -0.39 -29.67
C GLN A 376 -17.22 -1.76 -29.69
N GLY A 377 -16.48 -2.85 -29.86
CA GLY A 377 -17.02 -4.20 -29.77
C GLY A 377 -17.34 -4.70 -28.35
N LYS A 378 -16.91 -3.96 -27.31
CA LYS A 378 -16.95 -4.43 -25.92
C LYS A 378 -17.59 -3.47 -24.92
N LEU A 379 -17.59 -2.17 -25.22
CA LEU A 379 -18.07 -1.13 -24.32
C LEU A 379 -19.13 -0.25 -24.98
N GLN A 380 -19.99 0.37 -24.16
CA GLN A 380 -20.93 1.39 -24.63
C GLN A 380 -20.17 2.65 -25.05
N ASP A 381 -20.69 3.39 -26.04
CA ASP A 381 -20.01 4.55 -26.64
C ASP A 381 -19.55 5.61 -25.65
N PHE A 382 -20.34 5.87 -24.60
CA PHE A 382 -19.96 6.87 -23.57
C PHE A 382 -18.81 6.40 -22.67
N LYS A 383 -18.47 5.09 -22.66
CA LYS A 383 -17.32 4.50 -21.97
C LYS A 383 -16.05 4.46 -22.80
N ILE A 384 -16.12 4.84 -24.09
CA ILE A 384 -14.94 4.85 -24.96
C ILE A 384 -14.18 6.16 -24.76
N PRO A 385 -12.86 6.10 -24.40
CA PRO A 385 -12.05 7.29 -24.22
C PRO A 385 -12.02 8.18 -25.47
N ARG A 386 -12.31 9.47 -25.30
CA ARG A 386 -12.25 10.47 -26.39
C ARG A 386 -10.84 10.88 -26.74
N ARG A 387 -9.89 10.68 -25.83
CA ARG A 387 -8.46 10.92 -26.04
C ARG A 387 -7.69 9.72 -25.52
N ILE A 388 -6.78 9.23 -26.34
CA ILE A 388 -5.87 8.13 -26.01
C ILE A 388 -4.45 8.65 -26.23
N LYS A 389 -3.61 8.52 -25.21
CA LYS A 389 -2.20 8.94 -25.26
C LYS A 389 -1.33 7.75 -24.94
N PHE A 390 -0.26 7.57 -25.69
CA PHE A 390 0.78 6.59 -25.41
C PHE A 390 1.85 7.23 -24.54
N VAL A 391 2.26 6.55 -23.48
CA VAL A 391 3.25 7.02 -22.52
C VAL A 391 4.32 5.94 -22.29
N GLU A 392 5.55 6.37 -22.04
CA GLU A 392 6.65 5.47 -21.68
C GLU A 392 6.57 5.06 -20.20
N GLN A 393 6.18 6.01 -19.35
CA GLN A 393 6.07 5.80 -17.90
C GLN A 393 4.89 6.59 -17.33
N PHE A 394 4.28 6.06 -16.27
CA PHE A 394 3.28 6.75 -15.49
C PHE A 394 3.91 7.46 -14.29
N LEU A 395 3.33 8.59 -13.90
CA LEU A 395 3.66 9.23 -12.63
C LEU A 395 3.07 8.40 -11.49
N LEU A 396 3.86 8.15 -10.47
CA LEU A 396 3.42 7.45 -9.28
C LEU A 396 3.06 8.43 -8.16
N THR A 397 2.12 8.02 -7.32
CA THR A 397 1.85 8.67 -6.05
C THR A 397 2.90 8.27 -5.02
N ARG A 398 2.96 8.96 -3.86
CA ARG A 398 3.81 8.58 -2.73
C ARG A 398 3.53 7.17 -2.18
N THR A 399 2.35 6.66 -2.43
CA THR A 399 1.96 5.28 -2.08
C THR A 399 2.42 4.23 -3.10
N GLY A 400 3.13 4.64 -4.16
CA GLY A 400 3.56 3.75 -5.24
C GLY A 400 2.43 3.32 -6.18
N LYS A 401 1.29 4.04 -6.17
CA LYS A 401 0.17 3.85 -7.11
C LYS A 401 0.32 4.78 -8.30
N ILE A 402 -0.27 4.42 -9.43
CA ILE A 402 -0.32 5.32 -10.59
C ILE A 402 -1.19 6.54 -10.24
N LYS A 403 -0.67 7.74 -10.55
CA LYS A 403 -1.41 9.00 -10.38
C LYS A 403 -2.41 9.14 -11.54
N ARG A 404 -3.71 9.26 -11.21
CA ARG A 404 -4.79 9.58 -12.16
C ARG A 404 -4.99 11.09 -12.32
#